data_43849225735d51ffe000ff340e2c16f1
#
_entry.id   43849225735d51ffe000ff340e2c16f1
#
_cell.length_a   1.000
_cell.length_b   1.000
_cell.length_c   1.000
_cell.angle_alpha   90.00
_cell.angle_beta   90.00
_cell.angle_gamma   90.00
#
_symmetry.space_group_name_H-M   'P 1'
#
loop_
_entity.id
_entity.type
_entity.pdbx_description
1 polymer ?
#
loop_
_entity_poly.entity_id
_entity_poly.type
_entity_poly.pdbx_seq_one_letter_code
_entity_poly.pdbx_strand_id
1 'polypeptide(L)'
;VIAAQIVTGSEPVFPDVDGLWFRLDGDEPASEAPYGQYHREDNVIWAEFYAGGTLRTGRLVGQLRTDGTFDASYCLLTETGELISGACHSVPEFDAQGNIVISDHFQRADGSSGVSRIRQIPGPLREVRNV
;
A
#
# COMPACT_ATOMS: atom_id res chain seq x y z
N VAL A 1 4.65 -15.53 -8.89
CA VAL A 1 4.89 -14.62 -7.78
C VAL A 1 5.50 -15.39 -6.63
N ILE A 2 6.57 -14.89 -6.10
CA ILE A 2 7.27 -15.48 -4.97
C ILE A 2 6.91 -14.63 -3.74
N ALA A 3 6.50 -15.30 -2.67
CA ALA A 3 6.23 -14.59 -1.43
C ALA A 3 7.46 -13.79 -1.00
N ALA A 4 7.26 -12.52 -0.68
CA ALA A 4 8.34 -11.59 -0.31
C ALA A 4 8.73 -11.77 1.16
N GLN A 5 8.77 -13.01 1.60
CA GLN A 5 9.14 -13.35 2.95
C GLN A 5 10.57 -13.83 2.96
N ILE A 6 11.47 -12.97 3.37
CA ILE A 6 12.85 -13.36 3.61
C ILE A 6 12.87 -14.14 4.91
N VAL A 7 13.29 -15.38 4.83
CA VAL A 7 13.37 -16.22 6.02
C VAL A 7 14.78 -16.09 6.60
N THR A 8 14.87 -15.46 7.74
CA THR A 8 16.09 -15.40 8.54
C THR A 8 15.94 -16.41 9.68
N GLY A 9 16.65 -17.52 9.58
CA GLY A 9 16.34 -18.65 10.45
C GLY A 9 15.01 -19.26 10.06
N SER A 10 13.98 -19.12 10.90
CA SER A 10 12.64 -19.66 10.65
C SER A 10 11.55 -18.60 10.55
N GLU A 11 11.87 -17.30 10.63
CA GLU A 11 10.88 -16.23 10.68
C GLU A 11 10.87 -15.41 9.40
N PRO A 12 9.69 -15.23 8.79
CA PRO A 12 9.53 -14.35 7.63
C PRO A 12 9.68 -12.89 8.05
N VAL A 13 10.20 -12.07 7.13
CA VAL A 13 10.43 -10.66 7.36
C VAL A 13 9.73 -9.88 6.26
N PHE A 14 9.01 -8.81 6.64
CA PHE A 14 8.43 -7.90 5.67
C PHE A 14 9.56 -7.16 4.94
N PRO A 15 9.51 -7.01 3.61
CA PRO A 15 10.55 -6.29 2.88
C PRO A 15 10.62 -4.83 3.31
N ASP A 16 11.80 -4.23 3.22
CA ASP A 16 11.97 -2.83 3.56
C ASP A 16 11.34 -1.97 2.47
N VAL A 17 10.24 -1.32 2.82
CA VAL A 17 9.49 -0.45 1.90
C VAL A 17 9.83 1.02 2.09
N ASP A 18 10.76 1.35 2.98
CA ASP A 18 11.06 2.75 3.31
C ASP A 18 11.49 3.54 2.08
N GLY A 19 10.78 4.61 1.79
CA GLY A 19 11.03 5.49 0.65
C GLY A 19 10.55 4.94 -0.69
N LEU A 20 9.98 3.75 -0.74
CA LEU A 20 9.55 3.13 -1.99
C LEU A 20 8.20 3.67 -2.45
N TRP A 21 8.01 3.70 -3.77
CA TRP A 21 6.79 4.16 -4.42
C TRP A 21 6.00 2.97 -4.94
N PHE A 22 4.67 3.08 -4.83
CA PHE A 22 3.74 2.04 -5.28
C PHE A 22 2.59 2.70 -6.01
N ARG A 23 1.99 1.97 -6.95
CA ARG A 23 0.74 2.37 -7.59
C ARG A 23 -0.35 1.34 -7.34
N LEU A 24 -1.58 1.78 -7.37
CA LEU A 24 -2.71 0.85 -7.34
C LEU A 24 -2.73 0.06 -8.65
N ASP A 25 -2.87 -1.25 -8.54
CA ASP A 25 -2.99 -2.17 -9.66
C ASP A 25 -4.49 -2.36 -9.93
N GLY A 26 -4.99 -1.74 -10.98
CA GLY A 26 -6.42 -1.71 -11.30
C GLY A 26 -6.65 -1.50 -12.78
N ASP A 27 -7.88 -1.12 -13.12
CA ASP A 27 -8.32 -0.97 -14.51
C ASP A 27 -7.85 0.35 -15.15
N GLU A 28 -7.48 1.35 -14.33
CA GLU A 28 -6.98 2.61 -14.87
C GLU A 28 -5.62 2.41 -15.54
N PRO A 29 -5.32 3.18 -16.60
CA PRO A 29 -3.94 3.24 -17.11
C PRO A 29 -2.97 3.58 -15.98
N ALA A 30 -1.77 3.01 -16.01
CA ALA A 30 -0.78 3.24 -14.96
C ALA A 30 -0.52 4.72 -14.70
N SER A 31 -0.57 5.56 -15.76
CA SER A 31 -0.37 7.00 -15.64
C SER A 31 -1.49 7.73 -14.88
N GLU A 32 -2.65 7.10 -14.71
CA GLU A 32 -3.83 7.70 -14.05
C GLU A 32 -4.14 7.03 -12.70
N ALA A 33 -3.44 5.97 -12.36
CA ALA A 33 -3.69 5.24 -11.12
C ALA A 33 -3.32 6.06 -9.88
N PRO A 34 -4.00 5.86 -8.76
CA PRO A 34 -3.49 6.34 -7.47
C PRO A 34 -2.11 5.76 -7.20
N TYR A 35 -1.26 6.53 -6.58
CA TYR A 35 0.07 6.08 -6.21
C TYR A 35 0.44 6.67 -4.86
N GLY A 36 1.47 6.14 -4.23
CA GLY A 36 1.88 6.60 -2.93
C GLY A 36 3.30 6.23 -2.59
N GLN A 37 3.79 6.83 -1.52
CA GLN A 37 5.10 6.54 -0.99
C GLN A 37 4.97 5.95 0.40
N TYR A 38 5.69 4.86 0.63
CA TYR A 38 5.76 4.20 1.92
C TYR A 38 6.99 4.63 2.70
N HIS A 39 6.86 4.62 4.01
CA HIS A 39 7.91 4.97 4.97
C HIS A 39 7.92 3.94 6.08
N ARG A 40 9.09 3.74 6.66
CA ARG A 40 9.25 2.81 7.77
C ARG A 40 10.20 3.36 8.81
N GLU A 41 9.84 3.21 10.08
CA GLU A 41 10.72 3.42 11.22
C GLU A 41 10.43 2.30 12.22
N ASP A 42 11.45 1.50 12.53
CA ASP A 42 11.33 0.31 13.38
C ASP A 42 10.23 -0.63 12.84
N ASN A 43 9.20 -0.92 13.61
CA ASN A 43 8.08 -1.76 13.19
C ASN A 43 6.86 -0.97 12.73
N VAL A 44 6.99 0.35 12.58
CA VAL A 44 5.90 1.22 12.13
C VAL A 44 6.07 1.50 10.64
N ILE A 45 4.98 1.37 9.89
CA ILE A 45 4.90 1.73 8.46
C ILE A 45 3.79 2.75 8.31
N TRP A 46 4.04 3.79 7.52
CA TRP A 46 3.00 4.74 7.11
C TRP A 46 3.19 5.09 5.64
N ALA A 47 2.13 5.65 5.06
CA ALA A 47 2.15 6.01 3.65
C ALA A 47 1.26 7.21 3.38
N GLU A 48 1.64 8.01 2.36
CA GLU A 48 0.80 9.02 1.76
C GLU A 48 0.38 8.55 0.38
N PHE A 49 -0.90 8.68 0.07
CA PHE A 49 -1.44 8.36 -1.25
C PHE A 49 -1.83 9.63 -1.98
N TYR A 50 -1.53 9.68 -3.26
CA TYR A 50 -1.69 10.85 -4.11
C TYR A 50 -2.75 10.60 -5.18
N ALA A 51 -3.29 11.67 -5.71
CA ALA A 51 -4.44 11.66 -6.60
C ALA A 51 -4.27 10.73 -7.80
N GLY A 52 -5.35 10.02 -8.11
CA GLY A 52 -5.48 9.16 -9.27
C GLY A 52 -6.83 8.45 -9.22
N GLY A 53 -7.41 8.13 -10.37
CA GLY A 53 -8.75 7.57 -10.40
C GLY A 53 -9.73 8.47 -9.68
N THR A 54 -10.45 7.92 -8.71
CA THR A 54 -11.39 8.69 -7.87
C THR A 54 -10.74 9.22 -6.59
N LEU A 55 -9.49 8.87 -6.31
CA LEU A 55 -8.80 9.28 -5.10
C LEU A 55 -8.23 10.68 -5.24
N ARG A 56 -8.46 11.54 -4.24
CA ARG A 56 -7.80 12.83 -4.10
C ARG A 56 -6.55 12.73 -3.23
N THR A 57 -6.65 12.10 -2.07
CA THR A 57 -5.53 11.89 -1.14
C THR A 57 -5.88 10.80 -0.14
N GLY A 58 -4.87 10.26 0.52
CA GLY A 58 -5.07 9.26 1.56
C GLY A 58 -3.85 9.11 2.45
N ARG A 59 -4.07 8.46 3.58
CA ARG A 59 -3.03 8.18 4.58
C ARG A 59 -3.26 6.80 5.15
N LEU A 60 -2.15 6.17 5.51
CA LEU A 60 -2.16 4.84 6.14
C LEU A 60 -1.10 4.82 7.22
N VAL A 61 -1.40 4.16 8.33
CA VAL A 61 -0.41 3.89 9.37
C VAL A 61 -0.67 2.50 9.93
N GLY A 62 0.40 1.76 10.14
CA GLY A 62 0.28 0.40 10.63
C GLY A 62 1.53 -0.11 11.31
N GLN A 63 1.46 -1.35 11.71
CA GLN A 63 2.49 -2.02 12.48
C GLN A 63 2.84 -3.36 11.86
N LEU A 64 4.14 -3.62 11.75
CA LEU A 64 4.64 -4.92 11.29
C LEU A 64 4.31 -6.02 12.29
N ARG A 65 3.96 -7.16 11.75
CA ARG A 65 3.75 -8.38 12.53
C ARG A 65 4.94 -9.29 12.42
N THR A 66 5.07 -10.18 13.37
CA THR A 66 6.19 -11.16 13.40
C THR A 66 6.10 -12.19 12.27
N ASP A 67 4.94 -12.35 11.65
CA ASP A 67 4.75 -13.29 10.54
C ASP A 67 5.10 -12.71 9.15
N GLY A 68 5.69 -11.51 9.10
CA GLY A 68 6.08 -10.89 7.83
C GLY A 68 4.96 -10.18 7.10
N THR A 69 3.87 -9.89 7.78
CA THR A 69 2.74 -9.08 7.26
C THR A 69 2.62 -7.81 8.09
N PHE A 70 1.72 -6.89 7.72
CA PHE A 70 1.42 -5.78 8.63
C PHE A 70 -0.07 -5.45 8.65
N ASP A 71 -0.51 -4.89 9.77
CA ASP A 71 -1.86 -4.40 9.95
C ASP A 71 -1.85 -2.88 10.00
N ALA A 72 -2.82 -2.27 9.33
CA ALA A 72 -2.89 -0.81 9.23
C ALA A 72 -4.32 -0.31 9.30
N SER A 73 -4.44 0.97 9.64
CA SER A 73 -5.65 1.74 9.45
C SER A 73 -5.41 2.77 8.36
N TYR A 74 -6.45 3.10 7.62
CA TYR A 74 -6.33 4.07 6.54
C TYR A 74 -7.53 4.99 6.48
N CYS A 75 -7.30 6.15 5.86
CA CYS A 75 -8.36 7.11 5.55
C CYS A 75 -8.09 7.69 4.16
N LEU A 76 -9.10 7.66 3.32
CA LEU A 76 -9.05 8.15 1.94
C LEU A 76 -10.07 9.26 1.76
N LEU A 77 -9.71 10.25 0.96
CA LEU A 77 -10.62 11.30 0.50
C LEU A 77 -10.76 11.20 -1.01
N THR A 78 -11.99 11.10 -1.49
CA THR A 78 -12.28 11.03 -2.93
C THR A 78 -12.38 12.42 -3.54
N GLU A 79 -12.32 12.49 -4.86
CA GLU A 79 -12.48 13.75 -5.61
C GLU A 79 -13.86 14.39 -5.39
N THR A 80 -14.86 13.61 -5.02
CA THR A 80 -16.22 14.12 -4.72
C THR A 80 -16.40 14.48 -3.24
N GLY A 81 -15.36 14.37 -2.43
CA GLY A 81 -15.40 14.73 -1.01
C GLY A 81 -15.87 13.65 -0.07
N GLU A 82 -15.99 12.41 -0.55
CA GLU A 82 -16.33 11.27 0.30
C GLU A 82 -15.11 10.85 1.13
N LEU A 83 -15.31 10.62 2.43
CA LEU A 83 -14.30 10.06 3.31
C LEU A 83 -14.54 8.56 3.47
N ILE A 84 -13.50 7.79 3.19
CA ILE A 84 -13.52 6.33 3.31
C ILE A 84 -12.46 5.94 4.32
N SER A 85 -12.85 5.21 5.36
CA SER A 85 -11.90 4.72 6.35
C SER A 85 -12.05 3.23 6.55
N GLY A 86 -11.00 2.60 7.04
CA GLY A 86 -11.01 1.18 7.30
C GLY A 86 -9.69 0.69 7.85
N ALA A 87 -9.59 -0.63 7.90
CA ALA A 87 -8.40 -1.35 8.28
C ALA A 87 -7.97 -2.28 7.16
N CYS A 88 -6.70 -2.60 7.10
CA CYS A 88 -6.21 -3.58 6.15
C CYS A 88 -5.14 -4.48 6.76
N HIS A 89 -5.07 -5.70 6.23
CA HIS A 89 -4.01 -6.64 6.50
C HIS A 89 -3.21 -6.81 5.21
N SER A 90 -1.93 -6.47 5.24
CA SER A 90 -1.09 -6.36 4.06
C SER A 90 -0.11 -7.51 3.97
N VAL A 91 -0.14 -8.22 2.84
CA VAL A 91 0.69 -9.39 2.57
C VAL A 91 1.60 -9.09 1.38
N PRO A 92 2.94 -9.11 1.58
CA PRO A 92 3.87 -8.80 0.52
C PRO A 92 4.22 -10.02 -0.32
N GLU A 93 4.54 -9.76 -1.60
CA GLU A 93 5.06 -10.73 -2.54
C GLU A 93 6.08 -10.06 -3.45
N PHE A 94 6.90 -10.84 -4.15
CA PHE A 94 7.73 -10.34 -5.25
C PHE A 94 7.16 -10.82 -6.58
N ASP A 95 7.15 -9.95 -7.58
CA ASP A 95 6.83 -10.37 -8.95
C ASP A 95 8.04 -10.99 -9.64
N ALA A 96 7.86 -11.40 -10.90
CA ALA A 96 8.92 -12.06 -11.67
C ALA A 96 10.16 -11.18 -11.90
N GLN A 97 10.01 -9.84 -11.82
CA GLN A 97 11.10 -8.88 -11.97
C GLN A 97 11.74 -8.50 -10.63
N GLY A 98 11.28 -9.07 -9.52
CA GLY A 98 11.78 -8.77 -8.20
C GLY A 98 11.18 -7.52 -7.56
N ASN A 99 10.15 -6.95 -8.14
CA ASN A 99 9.42 -5.81 -7.57
C ASN A 99 8.43 -6.28 -6.51
N ILE A 100 8.26 -5.47 -5.48
CA ILE A 100 7.32 -5.78 -4.39
C ILE A 100 5.89 -5.53 -4.86
N VAL A 101 5.02 -6.49 -4.58
CA VAL A 101 3.58 -6.39 -4.75
C VAL A 101 2.95 -6.64 -3.39
N ILE A 102 2.05 -5.76 -2.96
CA ILE A 102 1.38 -5.89 -1.67
C ILE A 102 -0.10 -6.11 -1.93
N SER A 103 -0.65 -7.18 -1.36
CA SER A 103 -2.08 -7.45 -1.36
C SER A 103 -2.66 -6.94 -0.04
N ASP A 104 -3.55 -5.96 -0.14
CA ASP A 104 -4.21 -5.34 0.99
C ASP A 104 -5.61 -5.92 1.15
N HIS A 105 -5.77 -6.75 2.16
CA HIS A 105 -7.08 -7.27 2.54
C HIS A 105 -7.74 -6.24 3.43
N PHE A 106 -8.71 -5.50 2.87
CA PHE A 106 -9.29 -4.36 3.56
C PHE A 106 -10.70 -4.64 4.06
N GLN A 107 -11.05 -3.97 5.14
CA GLN A 107 -12.41 -3.90 5.66
C GLN A 107 -12.71 -2.44 5.99
N ARG A 108 -13.72 -1.90 5.34
CA ARG A 108 -14.13 -0.51 5.52
C ARG A 108 -15.06 -0.35 6.72
N ALA A 109 -15.13 0.87 7.23
CA ALA A 109 -16.01 1.21 8.35
C ALA A 109 -17.49 0.93 8.05
N ASP A 110 -17.90 0.96 6.78
CA ASP A 110 -19.28 0.65 6.36
C ASP A 110 -19.57 -0.85 6.29
N GLY A 111 -18.59 -1.70 6.60
CA GLY A 111 -18.72 -3.16 6.58
C GLY A 111 -18.32 -3.81 5.27
N SER A 112 -18.06 -3.04 4.20
CA SER A 112 -17.59 -3.61 2.95
C SER A 112 -16.14 -4.09 3.08
N SER A 113 -15.78 -5.10 2.31
CA SER A 113 -14.43 -5.68 2.34
C SER A 113 -14.01 -6.10 0.94
N GLY A 114 -12.72 -6.31 0.78
CA GLY A 114 -12.15 -6.76 -0.49
C GLY A 114 -10.65 -6.88 -0.42
N VAL A 115 -10.05 -7.06 -1.58
CA VAL A 115 -8.60 -7.12 -1.73
C VAL A 115 -8.20 -6.13 -2.82
N SER A 116 -7.27 -5.23 -2.51
CA SER A 116 -6.61 -4.40 -3.51
C SER A 116 -5.13 -4.78 -3.56
N ARG A 117 -4.49 -4.50 -4.69
CA ARG A 117 -3.07 -4.78 -4.88
C ARG A 117 -2.37 -3.52 -5.28
N ILE A 118 -1.20 -3.29 -4.69
CA ILE A 118 -0.31 -2.21 -5.08
C ILE A 118 1.00 -2.81 -5.56
N ARG A 119 1.60 -2.14 -6.53
CA ARG A 119 2.81 -2.60 -7.22
C ARG A 119 3.88 -1.54 -7.12
N GLN A 120 5.09 -1.97 -6.77
CA GLN A 120 6.25 -1.08 -6.72
C GLN A 120 6.53 -0.45 -8.08
N ILE A 121 6.83 0.86 -8.07
CA ILE A 121 7.21 1.64 -9.23
C ILE A 121 8.50 2.41 -8.91
N PRO A 122 9.25 2.87 -9.94
CA PRO A 122 10.53 3.54 -9.70
C PRO A 122 10.42 4.90 -9.00
N GLY A 123 9.29 5.57 -9.10
CA GLY A 123 9.08 6.90 -8.53
C GLY A 123 7.66 7.37 -8.74
N PRO A 124 7.35 8.63 -8.39
CA PRO A 124 5.99 9.15 -8.55
C PRO A 124 5.56 9.17 -10.01
N LEU A 125 4.29 8.84 -10.25
CA LEU A 125 3.72 8.81 -11.61
C LEU A 125 3.49 10.22 -12.16
N ARG A 126 3.27 11.19 -11.27
CA ARG A 126 2.98 12.59 -11.61
C ARG A 126 3.66 13.48 -10.57
N GLU A 127 3.59 14.77 -10.77
CA GLU A 127 4.08 15.72 -9.78
C GLU A 127 3.32 15.53 -8.46
N VAL A 128 4.08 15.42 -7.37
CA VAL A 128 3.51 15.25 -6.04
C VAL A 128 2.89 16.56 -5.58
N ARG A 129 1.63 16.51 -5.16
CA ARG A 129 0.93 17.65 -4.57
C ARG A 129 0.86 17.50 -3.06
N ASN A 130 1.13 18.60 -2.37
CA ASN A 130 0.83 18.72 -0.94
C ASN A 130 -0.67 19.01 -0.78
N VAL A 131 -1.31 18.17 -0.02
CA VAL A 131 -2.77 18.28 0.19
C VAL A 131 -3.06 18.49 1.66
#